data_810c9b20652174516f5ca2a18565d261
#
_entry.id   810c9b20652174516f5ca2a18565d261
#
_cell.length_a   1.000
_cell.length_b   1.000
_cell.length_c   1.000
_cell.angle_alpha   90.00
_cell.angle_beta   90.00
_cell.angle_gamma   90.00
#
_symmetry.space_group_name_H-M   'P 1'
#
loop_
_entity.id
_entity.type
_entity.pdbx_description
1 polymer ?
#
loop_
_entity_poly.entity_id
_entity_poly.type
_entity_poly.pdbx_seq_one_letter_code
_entity_poly.pdbx_strand_id
1 'polypeptide(L)'
;YKEIIALIGCLTGFLGIFTTCYFKYRDSNIKEKELEIKEKQYDDNKKYQLSKEKYQELVSKKIEMLENISLILVQHNKDKSMVNISDCDVDDDGKGIDLTITEENLIIDTFLKIDNVLEKNQLLIANEIQEVYQQIKGSLLKQDAEYYDFTINHSNDEEEIQDAYKDKNKDFYNEHKDLLNKLLELLNKEIQKVRKELQI
;
A
#
# COMPACT_ATOMS: atom_id res chain seq x y z
N TYR A 1 -33.96 -7.34 86.07
CA TYR A 1 -33.08 -6.27 85.55
C TYR A 1 -31.81 -6.87 84.88
N LYS A 2 -31.15 -7.86 85.46
CA LYS A 2 -29.92 -8.47 84.91
C LYS A 2 -30.15 -9.17 83.56
N GLU A 3 -31.28 -9.84 83.39
CA GLU A 3 -31.65 -10.54 82.17
C GLU A 3 -31.93 -9.61 81.00
N ILE A 4 -32.52 -8.42 81.23
CA ILE A 4 -32.79 -7.39 80.23
C ILE A 4 -31.48 -6.79 79.73
N ILE A 5 -30.53 -6.53 80.60
CA ILE A 5 -29.19 -6.03 80.26
C ILE A 5 -28.42 -7.06 79.44
N ALA A 6 -28.50 -8.34 79.77
CA ALA A 6 -27.88 -9.40 78.98
C ALA A 6 -28.50 -9.53 77.60
N LEU A 7 -29.81 -9.37 77.45
CA LEU A 7 -30.53 -9.45 76.20
C LEU A 7 -30.17 -8.25 75.27
N ILE A 8 -30.07 -7.05 75.84
CA ILE A 8 -29.61 -5.85 75.13
C ILE A 8 -28.16 -5.99 74.64
N GLY A 9 -27.28 -6.58 75.53
CA GLY A 9 -25.88 -6.84 75.13
C GLY A 9 -25.74 -7.87 74.03
N CYS A 10 -26.55 -8.90 73.96
CA CYS A 10 -26.60 -9.87 72.88
C CYS A 10 -27.11 -9.24 71.57
N LEU A 11 -28.16 -8.44 71.62
CA LEU A 11 -28.73 -7.77 70.46
C LEU A 11 -27.74 -6.77 69.86
N THR A 12 -27.04 -5.99 70.68
CA THR A 12 -26.02 -5.05 70.21
C THR A 12 -24.82 -5.76 69.62
N GLY A 13 -24.39 -6.90 70.19
CA GLY A 13 -23.33 -7.74 69.60
C GLY A 13 -23.71 -8.34 68.27
N PHE A 14 -24.93 -8.85 68.15
CA PHE A 14 -25.45 -9.35 66.84
C PHE A 14 -25.52 -8.26 65.75
N LEU A 15 -26.03 -7.07 66.06
CA LEU A 15 -26.07 -5.94 65.21
C LEU A 15 -24.65 -5.49 64.71
N GLY A 16 -23.68 -5.52 65.63
CA GLY A 16 -22.29 -5.23 65.35
C GLY A 16 -21.65 -6.24 64.38
N ILE A 17 -21.91 -7.51 64.49
CA ILE A 17 -21.45 -8.57 63.62
C ILE A 17 -22.12 -8.43 62.26
N PHE A 18 -23.43 -8.22 62.23
CA PHE A 18 -24.17 -8.07 60.97
C PHE A 18 -23.72 -6.85 60.15
N THR A 19 -23.53 -5.72 60.79
CA THR A 19 -23.03 -4.50 60.11
C THR A 19 -21.61 -4.70 59.60
N THR A 20 -20.73 -5.34 60.33
CA THR A 20 -19.35 -5.63 59.91
C THR A 20 -19.32 -6.59 58.70
N CYS A 21 -20.13 -7.66 58.72
CA CYS A 21 -20.24 -8.60 57.60
C CYS A 21 -20.83 -7.92 56.35
N TYR A 22 -21.86 -7.08 56.54
CA TYR A 22 -22.47 -6.32 55.44
C TYR A 22 -21.48 -5.35 54.77
N PHE A 23 -20.73 -4.58 55.56
CA PHE A 23 -19.72 -3.67 55.04
C PHE A 23 -18.58 -4.43 54.32
N LYS A 24 -18.08 -5.53 54.88
CA LYS A 24 -17.07 -6.35 54.19
C LYS A 24 -17.56 -6.92 52.89
N TYR A 25 -18.79 -7.40 52.82
CA TYR A 25 -19.40 -7.90 51.59
C TYR A 25 -19.56 -6.80 50.54
N ARG A 26 -20.02 -5.62 50.95
CA ARG A 26 -20.15 -4.46 50.08
C ARG A 26 -18.81 -3.99 49.54
N ASP A 27 -17.78 -3.92 50.38
CA ASP A 27 -16.44 -3.51 49.98
C ASP A 27 -15.79 -4.54 49.01
N SER A 28 -16.03 -5.84 49.25
CA SER A 28 -15.59 -6.89 48.31
C SER A 28 -16.22 -6.73 46.93
N ASN A 29 -17.54 -6.53 46.85
CA ASN A 29 -18.25 -6.32 45.58
C ASN A 29 -17.82 -5.04 44.86
N ILE A 30 -17.51 -3.98 45.61
CA ILE A 30 -16.99 -2.72 44.99
C ILE A 30 -15.62 -2.96 44.38
N LYS A 31 -14.71 -3.65 45.10
CA LYS A 31 -13.38 -3.98 44.59
C LYS A 31 -13.41 -4.90 43.39
N GLU A 32 -14.33 -5.87 43.38
CA GLU A 32 -14.50 -6.75 42.20
C GLU A 32 -14.94 -5.97 40.96
N LYS A 33 -15.93 -5.07 41.11
CA LYS A 33 -16.36 -4.19 40.02
C LYS A 33 -15.27 -3.22 39.55
N GLU A 34 -14.47 -2.68 40.47
CA GLU A 34 -13.33 -1.83 40.14
C GLU A 34 -12.27 -2.58 39.31
N LEU A 35 -12.02 -3.86 39.68
CA LEU A 35 -11.11 -4.73 38.93
C LEU A 35 -11.63 -5.00 37.51
N GLU A 36 -12.91 -5.37 37.36
CA GLU A 36 -13.54 -5.59 36.05
C GLU A 36 -13.46 -4.34 35.17
N ILE A 37 -13.68 -3.14 35.71
CA ILE A 37 -13.57 -1.88 34.98
C ILE A 37 -12.13 -1.64 34.53
N LYS A 38 -11.16 -1.89 35.41
CA LYS A 38 -9.73 -1.73 35.09
C LYS A 38 -9.28 -2.71 33.99
N GLU A 39 -9.73 -3.95 34.06
CA GLU A 39 -9.43 -4.97 33.02
C GLU A 39 -10.02 -4.56 31.67
N LYS A 40 -11.28 -4.12 31.64
CA LYS A 40 -11.90 -3.60 30.39
C LYS A 40 -11.14 -2.40 29.82
N GLN A 41 -10.79 -1.44 30.67
CA GLN A 41 -10.01 -0.27 30.24
C GLN A 41 -8.62 -0.65 29.69
N TYR A 42 -7.98 -1.65 30.31
CA TYR A 42 -6.70 -2.17 29.85
C TYR A 42 -6.83 -2.83 28.47
N ASP A 43 -7.85 -3.67 28.27
CA ASP A 43 -8.11 -4.34 26.99
C ASP A 43 -8.45 -3.36 25.87
N ASP A 44 -9.27 -2.35 26.17
CA ASP A 44 -9.62 -1.31 25.20
C ASP A 44 -8.41 -0.46 24.81
N ASN A 45 -7.56 -0.09 25.77
CA ASN A 45 -6.30 0.61 25.51
C ASN A 45 -5.34 -0.23 24.68
N LYS A 46 -5.22 -1.53 24.96
CA LYS A 46 -4.39 -2.45 24.19
C LYS A 46 -4.87 -2.58 22.75
N LYS A 47 -6.19 -2.71 22.53
CA LYS A 47 -6.78 -2.73 21.18
C LYS A 47 -6.53 -1.42 20.43
N TYR A 48 -6.66 -0.28 21.11
CA TYR A 48 -6.37 1.03 20.53
C TYR A 48 -4.91 1.17 20.10
N GLN A 49 -3.96 0.77 20.95
CA GLN A 49 -2.53 0.82 20.62
C GLN A 49 -2.19 -0.07 19.42
N LEU A 50 -2.68 -1.32 19.41
CA LEU A 50 -2.50 -2.23 18.27
C LEU A 50 -3.09 -1.68 16.97
N SER A 51 -4.25 -1.03 17.05
CA SER A 51 -4.88 -0.37 15.89
C SER A 51 -4.05 0.80 15.38
N LYS A 52 -3.52 1.62 16.29
CA LYS A 52 -2.64 2.75 15.98
C LYS A 52 -1.33 2.31 15.33
N GLU A 53 -0.69 1.27 15.87
CA GLU A 53 0.57 0.72 15.32
C GLU A 53 0.36 0.17 13.91
N LYS A 54 -0.71 -0.60 13.68
CA LYS A 54 -1.06 -1.10 12.34
C LYS A 54 -1.33 0.03 11.35
N TYR A 55 -2.03 1.06 11.78
CA TYR A 55 -2.28 2.23 10.93
C TYR A 55 -0.97 2.94 10.55
N GLN A 56 -0.07 3.15 11.52
CA GLN A 56 1.24 3.74 11.27
C GLN A 56 2.09 2.90 10.31
N GLU A 57 2.06 1.57 10.47
CA GLU A 57 2.74 0.65 9.55
C GLU A 57 2.21 0.78 8.11
N LEU A 58 0.89 0.82 7.93
CA LEU A 58 0.27 0.99 6.60
C LEU A 58 0.62 2.32 5.96
N VAL A 59 0.62 3.40 6.74
CA VAL A 59 1.02 4.73 6.26
C VAL A 59 2.49 4.73 5.83
N SER A 60 3.39 4.15 6.64
CA SER A 60 4.81 4.04 6.30
C SER A 60 5.04 3.25 5.02
N LYS A 61 4.37 2.12 4.84
CA LYS A 61 4.43 1.32 3.61
C LYS A 61 3.92 2.08 2.38
N LYS A 62 2.84 2.86 2.54
CA LYS A 62 2.31 3.70 1.46
C LYS A 62 3.32 4.78 1.06
N ILE A 63 3.96 5.43 2.02
CA ILE A 63 5.00 6.44 1.76
C ILE A 63 6.16 5.81 1.00
N GLU A 64 6.70 4.70 1.48
CA GLU A 64 7.81 3.96 0.83
C GLU A 64 7.45 3.57 -0.61
N MET A 65 6.26 3.05 -0.84
CA MET A 65 5.77 2.72 -2.17
C MET A 65 5.76 3.96 -3.09
N LEU A 66 5.22 5.09 -2.63
CA LEU A 66 5.14 6.32 -3.42
C LEU A 66 6.51 6.96 -3.66
N GLU A 67 7.44 6.86 -2.72
CA GLU A 67 8.84 7.29 -2.89
C GLU A 67 9.51 6.48 -4.00
N ASN A 68 9.38 5.16 -4.00
CA ASN A 68 9.91 4.29 -5.05
C ASN A 68 9.33 4.65 -6.43
N ILE A 69 8.02 4.85 -6.52
CA ILE A 69 7.37 5.29 -7.77
C ILE A 69 7.88 6.68 -8.17
N SER A 70 8.05 7.61 -7.23
CA SER A 70 8.58 8.95 -7.51
C SER A 70 9.97 8.89 -8.13
N LEU A 71 10.85 8.02 -7.66
CA LEU A 71 12.18 7.82 -8.23
C LEU A 71 12.11 7.28 -9.66
N ILE A 72 11.23 6.33 -9.94
CA ILE A 72 10.99 5.80 -11.29
C ILE A 72 10.51 6.91 -12.23
N LEU A 73 9.56 7.76 -11.80
CA LEU A 73 9.04 8.87 -12.60
C LEU A 73 10.08 9.96 -12.86
N VAL A 74 10.93 10.26 -11.86
CA VAL A 74 12.06 11.19 -12.05
C VAL A 74 13.04 10.66 -13.09
N GLN A 75 13.37 9.36 -13.04
CA GLN A 75 14.24 8.74 -14.03
C GLN A 75 13.59 8.75 -15.42
N HIS A 76 12.31 8.39 -15.54
CA HIS A 76 11.56 8.49 -16.80
C HIS A 76 11.64 9.88 -17.44
N ASN A 77 11.40 10.93 -16.65
CA ASN A 77 11.46 12.31 -17.16
C ASN A 77 12.87 12.70 -17.63
N LYS A 78 13.90 12.19 -16.93
CA LYS A 78 15.30 12.40 -17.34
C LYS A 78 15.60 11.68 -18.64
N ASP A 79 15.21 10.42 -18.76
CA ASP A 79 15.45 9.61 -19.97
C ASP A 79 14.67 10.18 -21.16
N LYS A 80 13.43 10.62 -20.96
CA LYS A 80 12.62 11.31 -21.98
C LYS A 80 13.29 12.59 -22.51
N SER A 81 13.98 13.34 -21.63
CA SER A 81 14.74 14.52 -22.08
C SER A 81 15.94 14.16 -22.94
N MET A 82 16.51 12.97 -22.76
CA MET A 82 17.64 12.48 -23.56
C MET A 82 17.20 11.94 -24.94
N VAL A 83 16.03 11.26 -25.01
CA VAL A 83 15.44 10.81 -26.28
C VAL A 83 15.26 11.98 -27.27
N ASN A 84 14.81 13.12 -26.79
CA ASN A 84 14.63 14.33 -27.62
C ASN A 84 15.95 14.98 -28.07
N ILE A 85 17.10 14.58 -27.49
CA ILE A 85 18.43 15.12 -27.85
C ILE A 85 19.09 14.19 -28.92
N SER A 86 18.84 12.88 -28.84
CA SER A 86 19.45 11.91 -29.77
C SER A 86 18.96 12.00 -31.22
N ASP A 87 17.86 12.67 -31.48
CA ASP A 87 17.40 13.00 -32.84
C ASP A 87 18.28 14.05 -33.53
N CYS A 88 19.29 14.62 -32.85
CA CYS A 88 20.10 15.72 -33.36
C CYS A 88 21.54 15.37 -33.69
N ASP A 89 22.08 14.23 -33.27
CA ASP A 89 23.49 13.87 -33.52
C ASP A 89 23.61 12.69 -34.50
N VAL A 90 23.58 13.01 -35.80
CA VAL A 90 24.09 12.13 -36.86
C VAL A 90 25.59 12.38 -36.93
N ASP A 91 26.39 11.45 -36.44
CA ASP A 91 27.84 11.48 -36.60
C ASP A 91 28.20 11.43 -38.09
N ASP A 92 29.10 12.30 -38.54
CA ASP A 92 29.53 12.43 -39.95
C ASP A 92 30.15 11.15 -40.55
N ASP A 93 30.40 10.12 -39.72
CA ASP A 93 31.00 8.84 -40.11
C ASP A 93 29.99 7.69 -40.31
N GLY A 94 28.70 7.92 -40.20
CA GLY A 94 27.66 6.91 -40.49
C GLY A 94 27.63 5.70 -39.55
N LYS A 95 28.30 5.76 -38.39
CA LYS A 95 28.23 4.80 -37.31
C LYS A 95 27.48 5.43 -36.13
N GLY A 96 26.18 5.58 -36.29
CA GLY A 96 25.30 5.87 -35.17
C GLY A 96 25.40 4.75 -34.14
N ILE A 97 25.74 5.10 -32.90
CA ILE A 97 25.52 4.20 -31.75
C ILE A 97 24.00 4.09 -31.66
N ASP A 98 23.48 2.94 -32.10
CA ASP A 98 22.06 2.60 -32.14
C ASP A 98 21.53 2.35 -30.69
N LEU A 99 21.60 3.40 -29.88
CA LEU A 99 20.92 3.52 -28.60
C LEU A 99 19.69 4.40 -28.75
N THR A 100 18.88 4.12 -29.78
CA THR A 100 17.55 4.73 -29.89
C THR A 100 16.65 4.12 -28.81
N ILE A 101 16.71 4.70 -27.60
CA ILE A 101 15.62 4.54 -26.65
C ILE A 101 14.42 5.24 -27.28
N THR A 102 13.54 4.48 -27.90
CA THR A 102 12.31 5.03 -28.46
C THR A 102 11.35 5.44 -27.34
N GLU A 103 10.48 6.41 -27.58
CA GLU A 103 9.49 6.84 -26.56
C GLU A 103 8.61 5.66 -26.12
N GLU A 104 8.29 4.75 -27.04
CA GLU A 104 7.50 3.54 -26.77
C GLU A 104 8.20 2.62 -25.77
N ASN A 105 9.46 2.30 -26.02
CA ASN A 105 10.24 1.41 -25.14
C ASN A 105 10.44 2.04 -23.77
N LEU A 106 10.69 3.34 -23.70
CA LEU A 106 10.86 4.06 -22.44
C LEU A 106 9.60 4.00 -21.56
N ILE A 107 8.41 4.23 -22.15
CA ILE A 107 7.17 4.24 -21.36
C ILE A 107 6.77 2.84 -20.92
N ILE A 108 7.01 1.82 -21.74
CA ILE A 108 6.76 0.41 -21.39
C ILE A 108 7.71 -0.04 -20.28
N ASP A 109 9.00 0.27 -20.38
CA ASP A 109 9.99 -0.06 -19.33
C ASP A 109 9.65 0.64 -18.01
N THR A 110 9.20 1.91 -18.09
CA THR A 110 8.70 2.64 -16.92
C THR A 110 7.49 1.97 -16.32
N PHE A 111 6.52 1.54 -17.14
CA PHE A 111 5.35 0.79 -16.66
C PHE A 111 5.75 -0.51 -15.98
N LEU A 112 6.66 -1.30 -16.55
CA LEU A 112 7.12 -2.55 -15.96
C LEU A 112 7.82 -2.34 -14.60
N LYS A 113 8.58 -1.26 -14.45
CA LYS A 113 9.19 -0.89 -13.16
C LYS A 113 8.12 -0.51 -12.13
N ILE A 114 7.10 0.24 -12.55
CA ILE A 114 5.96 0.61 -11.70
C ILE A 114 5.13 -0.63 -11.35
N ASP A 115 4.89 -1.55 -12.29
CA ASP A 115 4.17 -2.81 -12.07
C ASP A 115 4.78 -3.60 -10.91
N ASN A 116 6.10 -3.76 -10.88
CA ASN A 116 6.81 -4.43 -9.81
C ASN A 116 6.58 -3.80 -8.41
N VAL A 117 6.36 -2.50 -8.33
CA VAL A 117 6.06 -1.80 -7.08
C VAL A 117 4.59 -1.94 -6.71
N LEU A 118 3.68 -1.74 -7.67
CA LEU A 118 2.24 -1.78 -7.44
C LEU A 118 1.74 -3.19 -7.12
N GLU A 119 2.28 -4.22 -7.76
CA GLU A 119 1.90 -5.62 -7.52
C GLU A 119 2.09 -6.02 -6.05
N LYS A 120 3.17 -5.58 -5.43
CA LYS A 120 3.49 -5.85 -4.02
C LYS A 120 2.64 -5.05 -3.04
N ASN A 121 2.00 -3.96 -3.51
CA ASN A 121 1.36 -2.96 -2.67
C ASN A 121 -0.10 -2.67 -3.07
N GLN A 122 -0.78 -3.62 -3.68
CA GLN A 122 -2.14 -3.43 -4.25
C GLN A 122 -3.15 -2.84 -3.27
N LEU A 123 -3.08 -3.21 -1.98
CA LEU A 123 -3.98 -2.71 -0.94
C LEU A 123 -3.75 -1.25 -0.55
N LEU A 124 -2.63 -0.65 -0.96
CA LEU A 124 -2.26 0.73 -0.63
C LEU A 124 -2.59 1.73 -1.74
N ILE A 125 -3.03 1.22 -2.90
CA ILE A 125 -3.27 1.98 -4.13
C ILE A 125 -4.71 2.51 -4.10
N ALA A 126 -4.90 3.77 -4.52
CA ALA A 126 -6.23 4.34 -4.72
C ALA A 126 -6.99 3.60 -5.85
N ASN A 127 -8.29 3.41 -5.69
CA ASN A 127 -9.12 2.63 -6.63
C ASN A 127 -8.97 3.11 -8.07
N GLU A 128 -8.95 4.43 -8.31
CA GLU A 128 -8.80 5.00 -9.65
C GLU A 128 -7.47 4.60 -10.32
N ILE A 129 -6.37 4.59 -9.56
CA ILE A 129 -5.06 4.13 -10.03
C ILE A 129 -5.11 2.63 -10.32
N GLN A 130 -5.74 1.86 -9.42
CA GLN A 130 -5.84 0.41 -9.56
C GLN A 130 -6.65 0.01 -10.80
N GLU A 131 -7.75 0.69 -11.10
CA GLU A 131 -8.56 0.43 -12.29
C GLU A 131 -7.76 0.63 -13.58
N VAL A 132 -7.05 1.76 -13.73
CA VAL A 132 -6.22 2.04 -14.90
C VAL A 132 -5.06 1.06 -15.01
N TYR A 133 -4.38 0.79 -13.89
CA TYR A 133 -3.29 -0.17 -13.82
C TYR A 133 -3.71 -1.58 -14.25
N GLN A 134 -4.85 -2.09 -13.77
CA GLN A 134 -5.34 -3.42 -14.11
C GLN A 134 -5.74 -3.53 -15.59
N GLN A 135 -6.28 -2.48 -16.19
CA GLN A 135 -6.57 -2.44 -17.63
C GLN A 135 -5.30 -2.61 -18.45
N ILE A 136 -4.25 -1.81 -18.16
CA ILE A 136 -2.97 -1.89 -18.87
C ILE A 136 -2.32 -3.26 -18.66
N LYS A 137 -2.27 -3.75 -17.42
CA LYS A 137 -1.67 -5.05 -17.07
C LYS A 137 -2.38 -6.21 -17.77
N GLY A 138 -3.71 -6.19 -17.81
CA GLY A 138 -4.50 -7.21 -18.49
C GLY A 138 -4.23 -7.27 -19.99
N SER A 139 -4.11 -6.11 -20.64
CA SER A 139 -3.75 -6.03 -22.07
C SER A 139 -2.32 -6.48 -22.34
N LEU A 140 -1.36 -6.10 -21.48
CA LEU A 140 0.04 -6.52 -21.63
C LEU A 140 0.18 -8.04 -21.51
N LEU A 141 -0.46 -8.65 -20.52
CA LEU A 141 -0.44 -10.11 -20.34
C LEU A 141 -1.04 -10.86 -21.52
N LYS A 142 -2.13 -10.33 -22.10
CA LYS A 142 -2.73 -10.91 -23.29
C LYS A 142 -1.76 -10.87 -24.47
N GLN A 143 -1.13 -9.71 -24.71
CA GLN A 143 -0.18 -9.52 -25.79
C GLN A 143 1.11 -10.36 -25.59
N ASP A 144 1.57 -10.52 -24.33
CA ASP A 144 2.69 -11.41 -24.02
C ASP A 144 2.38 -12.87 -24.32
N ALA A 145 1.16 -13.32 -24.05
CA ALA A 145 0.72 -14.67 -24.41
C ALA A 145 0.69 -14.89 -25.92
N GLU A 146 0.15 -13.92 -26.69
CA GLU A 146 0.12 -13.96 -28.16
C GLU A 146 1.54 -14.00 -28.74
N TYR A 147 2.45 -13.16 -28.21
CA TYR A 147 3.86 -13.15 -28.62
C TYR A 147 4.58 -14.45 -28.27
N TYR A 148 4.30 -15.02 -27.10
CA TYR A 148 4.88 -16.32 -26.71
C TYR A 148 4.47 -17.44 -27.66
N ASP A 149 3.20 -17.50 -28.06
CA ASP A 149 2.71 -18.45 -29.06
C ASP A 149 3.39 -18.24 -30.43
N PHE A 150 3.62 -17.00 -30.83
CA PHE A 150 4.36 -16.67 -32.04
C PHE A 150 5.80 -17.18 -31.97
N THR A 151 6.54 -16.92 -30.90
CA THR A 151 7.94 -17.35 -30.74
C THR A 151 8.11 -18.85 -30.75
N ILE A 152 7.18 -19.61 -30.21
CA ILE A 152 7.21 -21.09 -30.27
C ILE A 152 7.11 -21.56 -31.72
N ASN A 153 6.26 -20.94 -32.53
CA ASN A 153 6.03 -21.33 -33.92
C ASN A 153 7.16 -20.88 -34.86
N HIS A 154 7.95 -19.84 -34.51
CA HIS A 154 9.02 -19.25 -35.33
C HIS A 154 10.41 -19.36 -34.67
N SER A 155 10.63 -20.36 -33.83
CA SER A 155 11.82 -20.49 -32.97
C SER A 155 13.18 -20.58 -33.69
N ASN A 156 13.20 -20.72 -35.01
CA ASN A 156 14.42 -20.84 -35.81
C ASN A 156 14.85 -19.55 -36.51
N ASP A 157 14.09 -18.45 -36.38
CA ASP A 157 14.36 -17.17 -37.02
C ASP A 157 14.47 -16.05 -35.97
N GLU A 158 15.71 -15.78 -35.52
CA GLU A 158 15.98 -14.77 -34.48
C GLU A 158 15.65 -13.34 -34.96
N GLU A 159 15.81 -13.03 -36.25
CA GLU A 159 15.54 -11.71 -36.83
C GLU A 159 14.02 -11.45 -36.83
N GLU A 160 13.23 -12.45 -37.28
CA GLU A 160 11.78 -12.36 -37.31
C GLU A 160 11.20 -12.22 -35.87
N ILE A 161 11.79 -12.91 -34.89
CA ILE A 161 11.41 -12.81 -33.47
C ILE A 161 11.71 -11.40 -32.90
N GLN A 162 12.89 -10.83 -33.25
CA GLN A 162 13.25 -9.48 -32.80
C GLN A 162 12.35 -8.40 -33.41
N ASP A 163 12.03 -8.52 -34.67
CA ASP A 163 11.14 -7.57 -35.35
C ASP A 163 9.70 -7.67 -34.80
N ALA A 164 9.20 -8.88 -34.59
CA ALA A 164 7.90 -9.10 -33.95
C ALA A 164 7.85 -8.52 -32.53
N TYR A 165 8.97 -8.55 -31.78
CA TYR A 165 9.05 -7.94 -30.46
C TYR A 165 8.97 -6.39 -30.51
N LYS A 166 9.66 -5.79 -31.49
CA LYS A 166 9.60 -4.33 -31.70
C LYS A 166 8.19 -3.88 -32.10
N ASP A 167 7.59 -4.60 -33.04
CA ASP A 167 6.23 -4.31 -33.50
C ASP A 167 5.21 -4.48 -32.37
N LYS A 168 5.31 -5.52 -31.60
CA LYS A 168 4.50 -5.75 -30.40
C LYS A 168 4.53 -4.55 -29.44
N ASN A 169 5.72 -4.07 -29.10
CA ASN A 169 5.85 -2.94 -28.17
C ASN A 169 5.27 -1.64 -28.75
N LYS A 170 5.47 -1.41 -30.06
CA LYS A 170 4.92 -0.27 -30.75
C LYS A 170 3.38 -0.31 -30.82
N ASP A 171 2.83 -1.47 -31.13
CA ASP A 171 1.37 -1.65 -31.18
C ASP A 171 0.74 -1.48 -29.81
N PHE A 172 1.34 -2.08 -28.77
CA PHE A 172 0.91 -1.92 -27.39
C PHE A 172 0.92 -0.44 -26.96
N TYR A 173 2.00 0.26 -27.26
CA TYR A 173 2.11 1.68 -26.95
C TYR A 173 1.02 2.49 -27.66
N ASN A 174 0.84 2.29 -28.97
CA ASN A 174 -0.15 3.02 -29.76
C ASN A 174 -1.59 2.81 -29.24
N GLU A 175 -1.91 1.58 -28.83
CA GLU A 175 -3.22 1.23 -28.31
C GLU A 175 -3.45 1.79 -26.90
N HIS A 176 -2.41 1.83 -26.06
CA HIS A 176 -2.54 2.13 -24.62
C HIS A 176 -1.89 3.43 -24.17
N LYS A 177 -1.37 4.24 -25.10
CA LYS A 177 -0.67 5.51 -24.80
C LYS A 177 -1.44 6.41 -23.82
N ASP A 178 -2.73 6.58 -24.05
CA ASP A 178 -3.56 7.46 -23.22
C ASP A 178 -3.74 6.88 -21.81
N LEU A 179 -3.90 5.55 -21.67
CA LEU A 179 -3.99 4.88 -20.37
C LEU A 179 -2.65 4.92 -19.62
N LEU A 180 -1.54 4.71 -20.31
CA LEU A 180 -0.19 4.81 -19.74
C LEU A 180 0.07 6.23 -19.20
N ASN A 181 -0.20 7.26 -20.01
CA ASN A 181 -0.05 8.64 -19.58
C ASN A 181 -0.99 8.97 -18.41
N LYS A 182 -2.24 8.51 -18.45
CA LYS A 182 -3.19 8.68 -17.36
C LYS A 182 -2.70 8.04 -16.06
N LEU A 183 -2.12 6.84 -16.13
CA LEU A 183 -1.53 6.17 -14.97
C LEU A 183 -0.42 7.01 -14.34
N LEU A 184 0.54 7.48 -15.15
CA LEU A 184 1.65 8.30 -14.67
C LEU A 184 1.16 9.62 -14.05
N GLU A 185 0.13 10.23 -14.63
CA GLU A 185 -0.48 11.46 -14.09
C GLU A 185 -1.16 11.21 -12.74
N LEU A 186 -1.94 10.13 -12.61
CA LEU A 186 -2.61 9.76 -11.36
C LEU A 186 -1.60 9.45 -10.26
N LEU A 187 -0.53 8.73 -10.56
CA LEU A 187 0.54 8.46 -9.61
C LEU A 187 1.23 9.75 -9.15
N ASN A 188 1.54 10.66 -10.08
CA ASN A 188 2.09 11.98 -9.72
C ASN A 188 1.14 12.77 -8.81
N LYS A 189 -0.17 12.79 -9.10
CA LYS A 189 -1.17 13.46 -8.25
C LYS A 189 -1.22 12.87 -6.85
N GLU A 190 -1.19 11.54 -6.74
CA GLU A 190 -1.19 10.86 -5.42
C GLU A 190 0.08 11.18 -4.62
N ILE A 191 1.26 11.19 -5.26
CA ILE A 191 2.53 11.59 -4.64
C ILE A 191 2.44 13.02 -4.12
N GLN A 192 1.97 13.97 -4.93
CA GLN A 192 1.84 15.38 -4.52
C GLN A 192 0.82 15.57 -3.39
N LYS A 193 -0.28 14.81 -3.42
CA LYS A 193 -1.28 14.81 -2.35
C LYS A 193 -0.67 14.37 -1.02
N VAL A 194 0.02 13.23 -1.00
CA VAL A 194 0.65 12.69 0.23
C VAL A 194 1.74 13.63 0.74
N ARG A 195 2.59 14.19 -0.14
CA ARG A 195 3.58 15.19 0.25
C ARG A 195 2.95 16.41 0.92
N LYS A 196 1.86 16.92 0.36
CA LYS A 196 1.14 18.07 0.93
C LYS A 196 0.52 17.73 2.29
N GLU A 197 -0.06 16.54 2.44
CA GLU A 197 -0.66 16.08 3.70
C GLU A 197 0.39 15.91 4.81
N LEU A 198 1.59 15.46 4.45
CA LEU A 198 2.72 15.27 5.37
C LEU A 198 3.55 16.54 5.58
N GLN A 199 3.27 17.64 4.85
CA GLN A 199 4.04 18.89 4.88
C GLN A 199 5.54 18.71 4.56
N ILE A 200 5.87 17.80 3.64
CA ILE A 200 7.22 17.49 3.14
C ILE A 200 7.46 18.21 1.82
#